data_c868f23927587194b7814756f7f458f6
#
_entry.id   c868f23927587194b7814756f7f458f6
#
_cell.length_a   1.000
_cell.length_b   1.000
_cell.length_c   1.000
_cell.angle_alpha   90.00
_cell.angle_beta   90.00
_cell.angle_gamma   90.00
#
_symmetry.space_group_name_H-M   'P 1'
#
loop_
_entity.id
_entity.type
_entity.pdbx_description
1 polymer ?
#
loop_
_entity_poly.entity_id
_entity_poly.type
_entity_poly.pdbx_seq_one_letter_code
_entity_poly.pdbx_strand_id
1 'polypeptide(L)'
;MIIGDGDFRYELHEGWEQLPEGWSHGDVAGVATDSQDNVYVFNRGEHPVIVYDREGRFIKSWGEGMFKRSHGITIHNDEVYLAGDTDHTVRKFTLDGELLMTLGTMNTPSDTGYDPEVSTRLTTITHGGAPFNRPTRLTVATNGDLYVSDGYGNARIHHFKADGTLVKSWGGPGTGKGEFNLPHSVWAHTDGRIFVCDRENERVQIFTPDGEYIEEWTNMGRPGDLYIGAGEEVYVGEMNFWKDHYSLTGKLWETDWLARMTVRDIKGNVISTFGGKDEYGDACAANNFTSPHGIWVDSHSDVYVGEVSATSYEGTPKPPGCHSLQKFVRVR
;
A
#
# COMPACT_ATOMS: atom_id res chain seq x y z
N MET A 1 12.97 11.98 18.71
CA MET A 1 11.77 12.89 18.88
C MET A 1 10.54 12.00 18.98
N ILE A 2 9.64 12.28 19.96
CA ILE A 2 8.37 11.54 20.06
C ILE A 2 7.33 12.26 19.21
N ILE A 3 6.62 11.51 18.36
CA ILE A 3 5.56 11.97 17.45
C ILE A 3 4.26 11.21 17.74
N GLY A 4 3.15 11.71 17.23
CA GLY A 4 1.82 11.14 17.48
C GLY A 4 1.21 11.61 18.81
N ASP A 5 0.01 11.12 19.11
CA ASP A 5 -0.83 11.60 20.22
C ASP A 5 -1.37 10.45 21.07
N GLY A 6 -1.73 10.76 22.33
CA GLY A 6 -2.36 9.81 23.25
C GLY A 6 -1.54 8.54 23.45
N ASP A 7 -2.19 7.40 23.26
CA ASP A 7 -1.55 6.09 23.32
C ASP A 7 -0.77 5.73 22.05
N PHE A 8 -0.94 6.48 20.96
CA PHE A 8 -0.30 6.24 19.65
C PHE A 8 0.89 7.18 19.47
N ARG A 9 1.89 7.06 20.35
CA ARG A 9 3.14 7.81 20.31
C ARG A 9 4.28 6.93 19.85
N TYR A 10 5.15 7.49 19.02
CA TYR A 10 6.22 6.75 18.37
C TYR A 10 7.53 7.54 18.40
N GLU A 11 8.63 6.83 18.32
CA GLU A 11 9.95 7.39 18.08
C GLU A 11 10.58 6.74 16.84
N LEU A 12 11.08 7.57 15.93
CA LEU A 12 11.76 7.07 14.73
C LEU A 12 13.05 6.34 15.12
N HIS A 13 13.22 5.13 14.61
CA HIS A 13 14.47 4.38 14.73
C HIS A 13 15.35 4.68 13.51
N GLU A 14 16.12 5.77 13.58
CA GLU A 14 17.02 6.17 12.49
C GLU A 14 18.08 5.10 12.21
N GLY A 15 18.32 4.81 10.91
CA GLY A 15 19.31 3.83 10.49
C GLY A 15 19.00 2.41 10.93
N TRP A 16 17.71 2.10 11.08
CA TRP A 16 17.26 0.77 11.49
C TRP A 16 17.70 -0.31 10.50
N GLU A 17 17.48 -0.12 9.19
CA GLU A 17 17.83 -1.10 8.18
C GLU A 17 19.34 -1.12 7.90
N GLN A 18 19.93 -2.31 7.98
CA GLN A 18 21.35 -2.57 7.73
C GLN A 18 21.50 -3.31 6.39
N LEU A 19 21.47 -2.54 5.30
CA LEU A 19 21.68 -3.08 3.96
C LEU A 19 23.13 -3.60 3.78
N PRO A 20 23.33 -4.67 2.99
CA PRO A 20 24.67 -5.04 2.54
C PRO A 20 25.39 -3.91 1.82
N GLU A 21 26.71 -3.88 1.89
CA GLU A 21 27.53 -2.83 1.24
C GLU A 21 27.24 -2.77 -0.27
N GLY A 22 27.01 -1.56 -0.75
CA GLY A 22 26.69 -1.29 -2.17
C GLY A 22 25.22 -1.51 -2.56
N TRP A 23 24.37 -1.98 -1.63
CA TRP A 23 22.94 -2.11 -1.89
C TRP A 23 22.19 -0.82 -1.56
N SER A 24 21.05 -0.65 -2.22
CA SER A 24 20.09 0.41 -1.92
C SER A 24 18.68 -0.07 -2.18
N HIS A 25 17.73 0.45 -1.42
CA HIS A 25 16.34 0.38 -1.81
C HIS A 25 16.09 1.29 -3.03
N GLY A 26 15.24 0.83 -3.95
CA GLY A 26 14.52 1.76 -4.82
C GLY A 26 13.35 2.38 -4.06
N ASP A 27 12.19 2.54 -4.72
CA ASP A 27 10.94 2.78 -4.00
C ASP A 27 10.59 1.55 -3.16
N VAL A 28 10.24 1.73 -1.90
CA VAL A 28 9.68 0.66 -1.07
C VAL A 28 8.16 0.68 -1.21
N ALA A 29 7.65 -0.22 -2.04
CA ALA A 29 6.25 -0.26 -2.38
C ALA A 29 5.38 -0.96 -1.32
N GLY A 30 5.98 -1.85 -0.52
CA GLY A 30 5.26 -2.54 0.54
C GLY A 30 6.17 -3.11 1.61
N VAL A 31 5.62 -3.30 2.79
CA VAL A 31 6.27 -3.93 3.95
C VAL A 31 5.29 -4.89 4.60
N ALA A 32 5.78 -6.01 5.12
CA ALA A 32 5.01 -6.94 5.95
C ALA A 32 5.96 -7.69 6.90
N THR A 33 5.44 -8.29 7.97
CA THR A 33 6.23 -9.16 8.87
C THR A 33 5.71 -10.59 8.86
N ASP A 34 6.62 -11.54 9.07
CA ASP A 34 6.26 -12.94 9.32
C ASP A 34 5.91 -13.17 10.81
N SER A 35 5.61 -14.42 11.18
CA SER A 35 5.24 -14.79 12.57
C SER A 35 6.36 -14.62 13.59
N GLN A 36 7.60 -14.35 13.16
CA GLN A 36 8.76 -14.09 13.99
C GLN A 36 9.17 -12.61 14.02
N ASP A 37 8.32 -11.73 13.48
CA ASP A 37 8.58 -10.31 13.25
C ASP A 37 9.80 -10.03 12.34
N ASN A 38 10.21 -10.98 11.48
CA ASN A 38 11.11 -10.63 10.40
C ASN A 38 10.39 -9.73 9.38
N VAL A 39 11.08 -8.69 8.95
CA VAL A 39 10.50 -7.62 8.12
C VAL A 39 10.84 -7.86 6.65
N TYR A 40 9.81 -8.08 5.86
CA TYR A 40 9.89 -8.27 4.41
C TYR A 40 9.61 -6.93 3.72
N VAL A 41 10.59 -6.45 2.99
CA VAL A 41 10.52 -5.17 2.24
C VAL A 41 10.41 -5.49 0.77
N PHE A 42 9.29 -5.13 0.15
CA PHE A 42 9.05 -5.30 -1.29
C PHE A 42 9.31 -3.98 -2.01
N ASN A 43 10.42 -3.90 -2.71
CA ASN A 43 10.91 -2.66 -3.30
C ASN A 43 11.16 -2.78 -4.81
N ARG A 44 11.41 -1.63 -5.45
CA ARG A 44 11.64 -1.51 -6.90
C ARG A 44 13.13 -1.46 -7.27
N GLY A 45 14.01 -1.86 -6.35
CA GLY A 45 15.45 -2.00 -6.59
C GLY A 45 15.82 -3.33 -7.24
N GLU A 46 17.12 -3.59 -7.32
CA GLU A 46 17.68 -4.82 -7.93
C GLU A 46 17.32 -6.08 -7.13
N HIS A 47 17.09 -5.96 -5.83
CA HIS A 47 16.68 -7.01 -4.91
C HIS A 47 15.24 -6.80 -4.48
N PRO A 48 14.23 -7.33 -5.21
CA PRO A 48 12.83 -7.00 -5.00
C PRO A 48 12.29 -7.30 -3.61
N VAL A 49 12.67 -8.43 -3.02
CA VAL A 49 12.32 -8.79 -1.65
C VAL A 49 13.57 -8.85 -0.82
N ILE A 50 13.66 -7.97 0.18
CA ILE A 50 14.74 -7.97 1.18
C ILE A 50 14.12 -8.29 2.53
N VAL A 51 14.76 -9.17 3.28
CA VAL A 51 14.30 -9.62 4.59
C VAL A 51 15.30 -9.21 5.66
N TYR A 52 14.79 -8.56 6.69
CA TYR A 52 15.52 -8.16 7.89
C TYR A 52 14.96 -8.86 9.11
N ASP A 53 15.77 -9.02 10.15
CA ASP A 53 15.20 -9.29 11.47
C ASP A 53 14.58 -8.00 12.05
N ARG A 54 13.92 -8.13 13.19
CA ARG A 54 13.25 -7.00 13.84
C ARG A 54 14.23 -5.88 14.24
N GLU A 55 15.50 -6.18 14.46
CA GLU A 55 16.58 -5.23 14.75
C GLU A 55 17.19 -4.60 13.50
N GLY A 56 16.71 -4.96 12.31
CA GLY A 56 17.15 -4.38 11.03
C GLY A 56 18.39 -5.03 10.42
N ARG A 57 18.85 -6.16 10.97
CA ARG A 57 19.97 -6.91 10.39
C ARG A 57 19.49 -7.68 9.16
N PHE A 58 20.21 -7.57 8.08
CA PHE A 58 19.94 -8.31 6.85
C PHE A 58 19.96 -9.83 7.09
N ILE A 59 18.91 -10.53 6.64
CA ILE A 59 18.81 -11.99 6.68
C ILE A 59 19.05 -12.58 5.29
N LYS A 60 18.25 -12.17 4.30
CA LYS A 60 18.26 -12.71 2.94
C LYS A 60 17.58 -11.77 1.95
N SER A 61 17.76 -12.06 0.66
CA SER A 61 16.93 -11.49 -0.41
C SER A 61 16.55 -12.58 -1.41
N TRP A 62 15.49 -12.29 -2.18
CA TRP A 62 15.05 -13.14 -3.27
C TRP A 62 14.13 -12.36 -4.24
N GLY A 63 13.83 -12.97 -5.39
CA GLY A 63 12.88 -12.44 -6.35
C GLY A 63 13.53 -11.67 -7.51
N GLU A 64 14.85 -11.70 -7.65
CA GLU A 64 15.59 -11.06 -8.73
C GLU A 64 15.07 -11.53 -10.09
N GLY A 65 14.69 -10.58 -10.95
CA GLY A 65 14.13 -10.86 -12.28
C GLY A 65 12.70 -11.38 -12.30
N MET A 66 12.07 -11.59 -11.13
CA MET A 66 10.69 -12.11 -11.05
C MET A 66 9.63 -11.02 -11.25
N PHE A 67 9.95 -9.76 -10.98
CA PHE A 67 8.98 -8.66 -10.99
C PHE A 67 9.46 -7.54 -11.90
N LYS A 68 8.56 -7.03 -12.74
CA LYS A 68 8.82 -5.82 -13.53
C LYS A 68 8.66 -4.56 -12.69
N ARG A 69 7.65 -4.57 -11.79
CA ARG A 69 7.40 -3.47 -10.86
C ARG A 69 6.69 -4.00 -9.61
N SER A 70 7.38 -3.90 -8.49
CA SER A 70 6.87 -4.29 -7.18
C SER A 70 5.77 -3.34 -6.72
N HIS A 71 4.69 -3.87 -6.09
CA HIS A 71 3.62 -3.07 -5.53
C HIS A 71 3.24 -3.50 -4.11
N GLY A 72 2.19 -4.26 -3.89
CA GLY A 72 1.74 -4.65 -2.55
C GLY A 72 2.36 -5.97 -2.07
N ILE A 73 2.59 -6.06 -0.77
CA ILE A 73 2.96 -7.29 -0.07
C ILE A 73 1.99 -7.53 1.09
N THR A 74 1.63 -8.78 1.29
CA THR A 74 0.91 -9.25 2.49
C THR A 74 1.51 -10.57 2.91
N ILE A 75 1.72 -10.76 4.22
CA ILE A 75 2.11 -12.05 4.78
C ILE A 75 0.96 -12.54 5.67
N HIS A 76 0.54 -13.77 5.46
CA HIS A 76 -0.51 -14.42 6.23
C HIS A 76 -0.15 -15.89 6.43
N ASN A 77 -0.10 -16.36 7.69
CA ASN A 77 0.32 -17.71 8.06
C ASN A 77 1.65 -18.11 7.42
N ASP A 78 2.63 -17.21 7.43
CA ASP A 78 3.97 -17.39 6.85
C ASP A 78 3.97 -17.72 5.35
N GLU A 79 2.95 -17.29 4.64
CA GLU A 79 2.89 -17.28 3.18
C GLU A 79 2.90 -15.83 2.68
N VAL A 80 3.71 -15.55 1.66
CA VAL A 80 3.96 -14.21 1.12
C VAL A 80 3.15 -14.00 -0.15
N TYR A 81 2.29 -12.99 -0.18
CA TYR A 81 1.51 -12.61 -1.36
C TYR A 81 2.07 -11.29 -1.92
N LEU A 82 2.51 -11.30 -3.18
CA LEU A 82 3.14 -10.18 -3.85
C LEU A 82 2.34 -9.76 -5.09
N ALA A 83 1.96 -8.49 -5.16
CA ALA A 83 1.34 -7.89 -6.33
C ALA A 83 2.41 -7.29 -7.25
N GLY A 84 2.51 -7.79 -8.49
CA GLY A 84 3.28 -7.19 -9.56
C GLY A 84 2.35 -6.41 -10.46
N ASP A 85 2.33 -5.07 -10.36
CA ASP A 85 1.31 -4.30 -11.04
C ASP A 85 1.46 -4.35 -12.56
N THR A 86 2.67 -4.20 -13.10
CA THR A 86 2.93 -4.30 -14.55
C THR A 86 3.06 -5.73 -15.06
N ASP A 87 3.14 -6.71 -14.16
CA ASP A 87 3.05 -8.12 -14.50
C ASP A 87 1.60 -8.60 -14.61
N HIS A 88 0.66 -7.80 -14.13
CA HIS A 88 -0.79 -8.10 -14.08
C HIS A 88 -1.10 -9.36 -13.28
N THR A 89 -0.33 -9.63 -12.21
CA THR A 89 -0.49 -10.83 -11.37
C THR A 89 -0.37 -10.50 -9.89
N VAL A 90 -1.01 -11.35 -9.08
CA VAL A 90 -0.69 -11.50 -7.67
C VAL A 90 -0.19 -12.93 -7.48
N ARG A 91 0.98 -13.06 -6.84
CA ARG A 91 1.65 -14.36 -6.67
C ARG A 91 1.86 -14.67 -5.20
N LYS A 92 1.65 -15.92 -4.83
CA LYS A 92 1.84 -16.47 -3.49
C LYS A 92 3.14 -17.27 -3.45
N PHE A 93 3.94 -17.07 -2.41
CA PHE A 93 5.22 -17.71 -2.21
C PHE A 93 5.36 -18.25 -0.79
N THR A 94 6.32 -19.17 -0.59
CA THR A 94 6.87 -19.44 0.75
C THR A 94 7.70 -18.26 1.25
N LEU A 95 8.06 -18.25 2.53
CA LEU A 95 8.99 -17.25 3.10
C LEU A 95 10.37 -17.24 2.40
N ASP A 96 10.73 -18.32 1.72
CA ASP A 96 12.00 -18.48 1.00
C ASP A 96 11.90 -18.17 -0.50
N GLY A 97 10.72 -17.72 -0.97
CA GLY A 97 10.51 -17.28 -2.37
C GLY A 97 10.16 -18.42 -3.33
N GLU A 98 9.77 -19.62 -2.86
CA GLU A 98 9.23 -20.66 -3.71
C GLU A 98 7.79 -20.31 -4.12
N LEU A 99 7.50 -20.31 -5.44
CA LEU A 99 6.18 -19.97 -5.97
C LEU A 99 5.15 -21.07 -5.67
N LEU A 100 4.06 -20.70 -5.01
CA LEU A 100 2.96 -21.60 -4.63
C LEU A 100 1.71 -21.41 -5.50
N MET A 101 1.40 -20.15 -5.91
CA MET A 101 0.18 -19.83 -6.67
C MET A 101 0.38 -18.58 -7.51
N THR A 102 -0.31 -18.50 -8.63
CA THR A 102 -0.43 -17.27 -9.44
C THR A 102 -1.90 -16.97 -9.70
N LEU A 103 -2.34 -15.77 -9.34
CA LEU A 103 -3.60 -15.19 -9.74
C LEU A 103 -3.37 -14.23 -10.92
N GLY A 104 -4.26 -14.25 -11.91
CA GLY A 104 -4.11 -13.50 -13.15
C GLY A 104 -3.23 -14.22 -14.18
N THR A 105 -2.98 -13.55 -15.31
CA THR A 105 -2.12 -14.07 -16.39
C THR A 105 -0.97 -13.10 -16.61
N MET A 106 0.24 -13.62 -16.45
CA MET A 106 1.45 -12.80 -16.54
C MET A 106 1.54 -12.04 -17.87
N ASN A 107 1.83 -10.75 -17.77
CA ASN A 107 1.97 -9.84 -18.91
C ASN A 107 0.71 -9.72 -19.81
N THR A 108 -0.46 -10.08 -19.28
CA THR A 108 -1.71 -10.06 -20.04
C THR A 108 -2.71 -9.18 -19.28
N PRO A 109 -2.75 -7.85 -19.56
CA PRO A 109 -3.74 -6.96 -18.96
C PRO A 109 -5.15 -7.31 -19.44
N SER A 110 -6.13 -7.22 -18.55
CA SER A 110 -7.53 -7.27 -18.97
C SER A 110 -7.91 -6.00 -19.74
N ASP A 111 -8.81 -6.15 -20.69
CA ASP A 111 -9.38 -5.01 -21.41
C ASP A 111 -10.27 -4.18 -20.47
N THR A 112 -9.93 -2.91 -20.29
CA THR A 112 -10.64 -1.94 -19.45
C THR A 112 -10.77 -0.58 -20.12
N GLY A 113 -10.19 -0.43 -21.33
CA GLY A 113 -9.99 0.87 -21.98
C GLY A 113 -8.77 1.64 -21.50
N TYR A 114 -8.02 1.12 -20.49
CA TYR A 114 -6.85 1.79 -19.92
C TYR A 114 -5.76 2.05 -20.97
N ASP A 115 -5.33 3.31 -21.06
CA ASP A 115 -4.20 3.75 -21.89
C ASP A 115 -3.09 4.35 -21.01
N PRO A 116 -1.93 3.68 -20.87
CA PRO A 116 -0.83 4.15 -20.03
C PRO A 116 -0.12 5.40 -20.58
N GLU A 117 -0.28 5.72 -21.88
CA GLU A 117 0.41 6.84 -22.54
C GLU A 117 -0.27 8.19 -22.25
N VAL A 118 -1.50 8.16 -21.74
CA VAL A 118 -2.24 9.37 -21.37
C VAL A 118 -1.86 9.80 -19.96
N SER A 119 -1.50 11.07 -19.74
CA SER A 119 -1.11 11.59 -18.41
C SER A 119 -2.25 11.46 -17.38
N THR A 120 -3.50 11.69 -17.82
CA THR A 120 -4.71 11.47 -17.01
C THR A 120 -5.27 10.06 -17.21
N ARG A 121 -4.39 9.07 -17.24
CA ARG A 121 -4.67 7.68 -17.66
C ARG A 121 -5.84 7.00 -16.97
N LEU A 122 -6.19 7.38 -15.76
CA LEU A 122 -7.36 6.80 -15.07
C LEU A 122 -8.67 7.19 -15.74
N THR A 123 -8.71 8.32 -16.47
CA THR A 123 -9.92 8.73 -17.22
C THR A 123 -10.19 7.87 -18.44
N THR A 124 -9.20 7.08 -18.89
CA THR A 124 -9.34 6.18 -20.02
C THR A 124 -10.01 4.86 -19.66
N ILE A 125 -10.07 4.51 -18.36
CA ILE A 125 -10.77 3.33 -17.89
C ILE A 125 -12.27 3.54 -18.06
N THR A 126 -12.91 2.76 -18.93
CA THR A 126 -14.34 2.89 -19.25
C THR A 126 -15.21 1.81 -18.65
N HIS A 127 -14.60 0.71 -18.23
CA HIS A 127 -15.29 -0.44 -17.62
C HIS A 127 -14.31 -1.28 -16.80
N GLY A 128 -14.85 -2.11 -15.92
CA GLY A 128 -14.05 -3.10 -15.20
C GLY A 128 -13.80 -4.35 -16.04
N GLY A 129 -12.55 -4.85 -16.03
CA GLY A 129 -12.13 -6.08 -16.72
C GLY A 129 -12.10 -7.32 -15.82
N ALA A 130 -11.96 -8.50 -16.41
CA ALA A 130 -11.71 -9.79 -15.76
C ALA A 130 -10.33 -9.75 -15.06
N PRO A 131 -9.85 -10.82 -14.36
CA PRO A 131 -8.71 -10.63 -13.47
C PRO A 131 -7.60 -9.83 -14.11
N PHE A 132 -7.28 -8.80 -13.57
CA PHE A 132 -6.23 -7.81 -13.42
C PHE A 132 -5.85 -7.00 -14.67
N ASN A 133 -5.89 -5.69 -14.40
CA ASN A 133 -5.08 -4.73 -15.13
C ASN A 133 -4.34 -3.84 -14.11
N ARG A 134 -3.13 -4.26 -13.71
CA ARG A 134 -2.25 -3.61 -12.74
C ARG A 134 -2.76 -3.68 -11.29
N PRO A 135 -2.87 -4.90 -10.72
CA PRO A 135 -3.30 -5.11 -9.33
C PRO A 135 -2.34 -4.44 -8.33
N THR A 136 -2.87 -4.01 -7.20
CA THR A 136 -2.15 -3.18 -6.25
C THR A 136 -1.85 -3.89 -4.93
N ARG A 137 -2.80 -4.58 -4.33
CA ARG A 137 -2.63 -5.31 -3.06
C ARG A 137 -3.58 -6.49 -2.95
N LEU A 138 -3.20 -7.45 -2.11
CA LEU A 138 -4.06 -8.57 -1.69
C LEU A 138 -4.18 -8.57 -0.16
N THR A 139 -5.34 -8.97 0.35
CA THR A 139 -5.56 -9.32 1.75
C THR A 139 -6.20 -10.70 1.86
N VAL A 140 -5.97 -11.39 2.97
CA VAL A 140 -6.57 -12.69 3.29
C VAL A 140 -7.60 -12.51 4.39
N ALA A 141 -8.83 -12.93 4.14
CA ALA A 141 -9.90 -12.90 5.14
C ALA A 141 -9.78 -14.06 6.13
N THR A 142 -10.51 -13.98 7.26
CA THR A 142 -10.47 -15.00 8.32
C THR A 142 -10.94 -16.40 7.87
N ASN A 143 -11.76 -16.47 6.81
CA ASN A 143 -12.18 -17.73 6.19
C ASN A 143 -11.20 -18.26 5.13
N GLY A 144 -10.08 -17.57 4.91
CA GLY A 144 -9.05 -17.89 3.90
C GLY A 144 -9.35 -17.34 2.51
N ASP A 145 -10.47 -16.70 2.27
CA ASP A 145 -10.78 -16.07 0.98
C ASP A 145 -9.84 -14.86 0.75
N LEU A 146 -9.54 -14.58 -0.52
CA LEU A 146 -8.59 -13.57 -0.94
C LEU A 146 -9.33 -12.40 -1.59
N TYR A 147 -8.95 -11.17 -1.21
CA TYR A 147 -9.47 -9.97 -1.85
C TYR A 147 -8.31 -9.19 -2.46
N VAL A 148 -8.44 -8.80 -3.72
CA VAL A 148 -7.40 -8.09 -4.47
C VAL A 148 -7.95 -6.76 -4.96
N SER A 149 -7.25 -5.67 -4.64
CA SER A 149 -7.46 -4.37 -5.28
C SER A 149 -6.72 -4.32 -6.62
N ASP A 150 -7.40 -3.85 -7.65
CA ASP A 150 -6.87 -3.74 -9.01
C ASP A 150 -7.17 -2.34 -9.54
N GLY A 151 -6.20 -1.42 -9.35
CA GLY A 151 -6.50 0.01 -9.40
C GLY A 151 -5.82 0.81 -10.50
N TYR A 152 -4.59 0.49 -10.95
CA TYR A 152 -3.90 1.37 -11.90
C TYR A 152 -4.42 1.28 -13.34
N GLY A 153 -4.87 0.10 -13.74
CA GLY A 153 -5.43 -0.11 -15.08
C GLY A 153 -6.86 -0.64 -15.04
N ASN A 154 -7.43 -0.75 -13.85
CA ASN A 154 -8.78 -1.21 -13.58
C ASN A 154 -9.39 -0.37 -12.45
N ALA A 155 -10.64 -0.61 -12.11
CA ALA A 155 -11.32 0.05 -11.00
C ALA A 155 -12.16 -0.99 -10.24
N ARG A 156 -11.50 -2.07 -9.77
CA ARG A 156 -12.18 -3.24 -9.21
C ARG A 156 -11.53 -3.78 -7.95
N ILE A 157 -12.38 -4.47 -7.18
CA ILE A 157 -11.98 -5.44 -6.17
C ILE A 157 -12.39 -6.82 -6.68
N HIS A 158 -11.47 -7.79 -6.56
CA HIS A 158 -11.69 -9.18 -6.94
C HIS A 158 -11.69 -10.08 -5.71
N HIS A 159 -12.68 -10.94 -5.57
CA HIS A 159 -12.81 -11.91 -4.50
C HIS A 159 -12.52 -13.32 -5.05
N PHE A 160 -11.56 -14.00 -4.45
CA PHE A 160 -11.19 -15.38 -4.78
C PHE A 160 -11.34 -16.28 -3.56
N LYS A 161 -11.53 -17.57 -3.79
CA LYS A 161 -11.32 -18.60 -2.78
C LYS A 161 -9.82 -18.75 -2.47
N ALA A 162 -9.52 -19.39 -1.35
CA ALA A 162 -8.14 -19.70 -0.95
C ALA A 162 -7.34 -20.49 -2.01
N ASP A 163 -8.01 -21.26 -2.86
CA ASP A 163 -7.41 -22.04 -3.96
C ASP A 163 -7.19 -21.23 -5.25
N GLY A 164 -7.53 -19.94 -5.24
CA GLY A 164 -7.41 -19.04 -6.41
C GLY A 164 -8.61 -19.04 -7.35
N THR A 165 -9.70 -19.75 -7.03
CA THR A 165 -10.93 -19.69 -7.83
C THR A 165 -11.61 -18.34 -7.67
N LEU A 166 -11.81 -17.61 -8.77
CA LEU A 166 -12.53 -16.33 -8.77
C LEU A 166 -14.00 -16.55 -8.39
N VAL A 167 -14.45 -15.87 -7.35
CA VAL A 167 -15.85 -15.89 -6.89
C VAL A 167 -16.64 -14.79 -7.58
N LYS A 168 -16.16 -13.55 -7.48
CA LYS A 168 -16.79 -12.36 -8.07
C LYS A 168 -15.82 -11.18 -8.13
N SER A 169 -16.25 -10.16 -8.84
CA SER A 169 -15.59 -8.85 -8.84
C SER A 169 -16.65 -7.76 -8.76
N TRP A 170 -16.32 -6.65 -8.08
CA TRP A 170 -17.20 -5.49 -8.03
C TRP A 170 -16.43 -4.20 -8.20
N GLY A 171 -17.16 -3.11 -8.40
CA GLY A 171 -16.62 -1.80 -8.70
C GLY A 171 -16.60 -1.49 -10.19
N GLY A 172 -16.34 -0.26 -10.49
CA GLY A 172 -16.16 0.33 -11.81
C GLY A 172 -15.60 1.74 -11.67
N PRO A 173 -15.14 2.36 -12.77
CA PRO A 173 -14.56 3.70 -12.72
C PRO A 173 -15.60 4.76 -12.36
N GLY A 174 -15.27 5.63 -11.39
CA GLY A 174 -16.13 6.74 -11.00
C GLY A 174 -15.93 7.22 -9.57
N THR A 175 -16.84 8.09 -9.12
CA THR A 175 -16.81 8.75 -7.81
C THR A 175 -17.99 8.36 -6.91
N GLY A 176 -18.95 7.62 -7.43
CA GLY A 176 -20.14 7.16 -6.70
C GLY A 176 -19.81 6.06 -5.67
N LYS A 177 -20.83 5.65 -4.93
CA LYS A 177 -20.74 4.53 -3.97
C LYS A 177 -20.47 3.23 -4.71
N GLY A 178 -19.40 2.53 -4.34
CA GLY A 178 -18.97 1.32 -5.01
C GLY A 178 -18.25 1.53 -6.34
N GLU A 179 -18.07 2.77 -6.77
CA GLU A 179 -17.18 3.14 -7.87
C GLU A 179 -15.81 3.54 -7.33
N PHE A 180 -14.77 3.45 -8.15
CA PHE A 180 -13.40 3.71 -7.74
C PHE A 180 -12.63 4.56 -8.75
N ASN A 181 -11.76 5.41 -8.21
CA ASN A 181 -10.63 5.99 -8.93
C ASN A 181 -9.33 5.54 -8.26
N LEU A 182 -8.79 4.44 -8.73
CA LEU A 182 -7.62 3.78 -8.20
C LEU A 182 -7.82 3.16 -6.82
N PRO A 183 -8.55 2.02 -6.69
CA PRO A 183 -8.52 1.21 -5.47
C PRO A 183 -7.10 0.70 -5.23
N HIS A 184 -6.38 1.38 -4.31
CA HIS A 184 -4.93 1.24 -4.16
C HIS A 184 -4.55 0.18 -3.12
N SER A 185 -5.37 0.01 -2.10
CA SER A 185 -5.20 -1.02 -1.09
C SER A 185 -6.54 -1.61 -0.67
N VAL A 186 -6.51 -2.83 -0.17
CA VAL A 186 -7.68 -3.55 0.36
C VAL A 186 -7.30 -4.30 1.64
N TRP A 187 -8.19 -4.27 2.63
CA TRP A 187 -8.04 -4.99 3.88
C TRP A 187 -9.33 -5.70 4.28
N ALA A 188 -9.23 -6.99 4.58
CA ALA A 188 -10.32 -7.77 5.14
C ALA A 188 -10.24 -7.75 6.67
N HIS A 189 -11.21 -7.12 7.31
CA HIS A 189 -11.31 -7.07 8.77
C HIS A 189 -11.87 -8.37 9.34
N THR A 190 -11.57 -8.65 10.61
CA THR A 190 -11.98 -9.90 11.28
C THR A 190 -13.50 -10.07 11.44
N ASP A 191 -14.26 -8.97 11.41
CA ASP A 191 -15.74 -8.99 11.41
C ASP A 191 -16.36 -9.22 10.02
N GLY A 192 -15.53 -9.37 9.00
CA GLY A 192 -15.91 -9.64 7.62
C GLY A 192 -15.99 -8.40 6.72
N ARG A 193 -15.96 -7.18 7.26
CA ARG A 193 -15.96 -5.98 6.43
C ARG A 193 -14.69 -5.87 5.56
N ILE A 194 -14.83 -5.30 4.37
CA ILE A 194 -13.75 -5.08 3.42
C ILE A 194 -13.52 -3.57 3.28
N PHE A 195 -12.33 -3.11 3.64
CA PHE A 195 -11.91 -1.71 3.59
C PHE A 195 -11.07 -1.49 2.34
N VAL A 196 -11.38 -0.45 1.57
CA VAL A 196 -10.71 -0.14 0.30
C VAL A 196 -10.23 1.30 0.29
N CYS A 197 -8.93 1.49 0.15
CA CYS A 197 -8.34 2.81 -0.12
C CYS A 197 -8.64 3.22 -1.57
N ASP A 198 -9.61 4.10 -1.76
CA ASP A 198 -9.99 4.66 -3.06
C ASP A 198 -9.21 5.98 -3.27
N ARG A 199 -7.93 5.82 -3.67
CA ARG A 199 -6.86 6.80 -3.53
C ARG A 199 -7.18 8.15 -4.19
N GLU A 200 -7.55 8.16 -5.47
CA GLU A 200 -7.77 9.41 -6.20
C GLU A 200 -9.16 10.02 -5.91
N ASN A 201 -10.02 9.32 -5.18
CA ASN A 201 -11.25 9.84 -4.59
C ASN A 201 -11.09 10.31 -3.14
N GLU A 202 -9.87 10.25 -2.57
CA GLU A 202 -9.54 10.76 -1.22
C GLU A 202 -10.44 10.17 -0.13
N ARG A 203 -10.71 8.85 -0.21
CA ARG A 203 -11.60 8.16 0.72
C ARG A 203 -11.18 6.71 0.97
N VAL A 204 -11.67 6.14 2.08
CA VAL A 204 -11.76 4.71 2.30
C VAL A 204 -13.21 4.32 2.19
N GLN A 205 -13.55 3.38 1.32
CA GLN A 205 -14.88 2.78 1.23
C GLN A 205 -14.92 1.43 1.95
N ILE A 206 -16.03 1.12 2.59
CA ILE A 206 -16.24 -0.09 3.39
C ILE A 206 -17.40 -0.90 2.79
N PHE A 207 -17.16 -2.19 2.63
CA PHE A 207 -18.09 -3.12 1.97
C PHE A 207 -18.36 -4.35 2.85
N THR A 208 -19.47 -5.02 2.56
CA THR A 208 -19.67 -6.42 3.01
C THR A 208 -18.69 -7.35 2.27
N PRO A 209 -18.50 -8.60 2.73
CA PRO A 209 -17.72 -9.62 2.00
C PRO A 209 -18.22 -9.85 0.57
N ASP A 210 -19.51 -9.60 0.34
CA ASP A 210 -20.14 -9.72 -0.97
C ASP A 210 -20.04 -8.47 -1.83
N GLY A 211 -19.31 -7.44 -1.37
CA GLY A 211 -19.07 -6.20 -2.13
C GLY A 211 -20.24 -5.23 -2.13
N GLU A 212 -21.19 -5.35 -1.19
CA GLU A 212 -22.22 -4.34 -0.98
C GLU A 212 -21.66 -3.18 -0.19
N TYR A 213 -21.88 -1.94 -0.66
CA TYR A 213 -21.42 -0.72 0.01
C TYR A 213 -22.10 -0.55 1.38
N ILE A 214 -21.29 -0.27 2.40
CA ILE A 214 -21.76 0.03 3.76
C ILE A 214 -21.63 1.53 4.04
N GLU A 215 -20.42 2.05 4.04
CA GLU A 215 -20.09 3.44 4.36
C GLU A 215 -18.77 3.87 3.73
N GLU A 216 -18.43 5.14 3.90
CA GLU A 216 -17.13 5.66 3.50
C GLU A 216 -16.57 6.64 4.53
N TRP A 217 -15.24 6.71 4.63
CA TRP A 217 -14.52 7.71 5.38
C TRP A 217 -13.89 8.70 4.42
N THR A 218 -14.14 9.97 4.66
CA THR A 218 -13.57 11.09 3.92
C THR A 218 -12.65 11.92 4.84
N ASN A 219 -12.29 13.13 4.45
CA ASN A 219 -11.40 14.00 5.22
C ASN A 219 -10.02 13.35 5.44
N MET A 220 -9.44 12.91 4.34
CA MET A 220 -8.09 12.39 4.24
C MET A 220 -7.46 12.80 2.91
N GLY A 221 -6.15 12.77 2.84
CA GLY A 221 -5.43 12.86 1.58
C GLY A 221 -5.59 11.58 0.77
N ARG A 222 -4.83 11.41 -0.26
CA ARG A 222 -4.82 10.23 -1.14
C ARG A 222 -4.38 8.98 -0.33
N PRO A 223 -5.30 8.16 0.21
CA PRO A 223 -4.91 7.00 1.04
C PRO A 223 -4.18 5.96 0.17
N GLY A 224 -2.88 5.80 0.44
CA GLY A 224 -2.03 4.85 -0.28
C GLY A 224 -2.20 3.43 0.25
N ASP A 225 -2.22 3.27 1.55
CA ASP A 225 -2.37 1.97 2.20
C ASP A 225 -3.08 2.10 3.54
N LEU A 226 -3.63 1.00 4.02
CA LEU A 226 -4.15 0.90 5.38
C LEU A 226 -3.79 -0.45 6.01
N TYR A 227 -3.63 -0.44 7.33
CA TYR A 227 -3.46 -1.61 8.18
C TYR A 227 -4.44 -1.52 9.35
N ILE A 228 -5.11 -2.60 9.68
CA ILE A 228 -6.01 -2.66 10.86
C ILE A 228 -5.37 -3.58 11.90
N GLY A 229 -5.07 -3.01 13.07
CA GLY A 229 -4.49 -3.73 14.21
C GLY A 229 -5.52 -4.58 14.95
N ALA A 230 -5.00 -5.43 15.83
CA ALA A 230 -5.85 -6.33 16.65
C ALA A 230 -6.75 -5.59 17.67
N GLY A 231 -6.42 -4.34 18.01
CA GLY A 231 -7.21 -3.46 18.86
C GLY A 231 -8.20 -2.58 18.09
N GLU A 232 -8.45 -2.88 16.81
CA GLU A 232 -9.34 -2.13 15.90
C GLU A 232 -8.82 -0.71 15.56
N GLU A 233 -7.55 -0.40 15.85
CA GLU A 233 -6.90 0.80 15.37
C GLU A 233 -6.54 0.66 13.89
N VAL A 234 -6.81 1.71 13.11
CA VAL A 234 -6.59 1.74 11.66
C VAL A 234 -5.51 2.76 11.31
N TYR A 235 -4.40 2.27 10.83
CA TYR A 235 -3.30 3.10 10.33
C TYR A 235 -3.54 3.39 8.85
N VAL A 236 -3.49 4.64 8.44
CA VAL A 236 -3.66 5.06 7.05
C VAL A 236 -2.50 5.94 6.63
N GLY A 237 -1.84 5.56 5.55
CA GLY A 237 -0.83 6.38 4.87
C GLY A 237 -1.51 7.30 3.87
N GLU A 238 -1.42 8.59 4.13
CA GLU A 238 -2.01 9.63 3.30
C GLU A 238 -0.89 10.27 2.46
N MET A 239 -0.97 10.11 1.13
CA MET A 239 0.03 10.64 0.20
C MET A 239 -0.19 12.13 -0.03
N ASN A 240 0.89 12.82 -0.40
CA ASN A 240 0.84 14.24 -0.73
C ASN A 240 0.12 14.52 -2.05
N PHE A 241 -0.33 15.77 -2.19
CA PHE A 241 -0.63 16.44 -3.44
C PHE A 241 -0.37 17.95 -3.30
N TRP A 242 -0.15 18.59 -4.43
CA TRP A 242 0.24 19.99 -4.47
C TRP A 242 -0.76 20.82 -5.23
N LYS A 243 -1.02 22.00 -4.73
CA LYS A 243 -1.85 23.00 -5.38
C LYS A 243 -1.37 23.24 -6.82
N ASP A 244 -2.32 23.46 -7.71
CA ASP A 244 -2.10 23.73 -9.14
C ASP A 244 -1.46 22.55 -9.92
N HIS A 245 -1.43 21.34 -9.34
CA HIS A 245 -1.06 20.10 -10.04
C HIS A 245 -2.28 19.25 -10.35
N TYR A 246 -2.19 18.43 -11.39
CA TYR A 246 -3.25 17.53 -11.79
C TYR A 246 -3.05 16.13 -11.21
N SER A 247 -4.14 15.53 -10.74
CA SER A 247 -4.20 14.11 -10.38
C SER A 247 -4.19 13.21 -11.63
N LEU A 248 -4.08 11.91 -11.43
CA LEU A 248 -4.21 10.93 -12.51
C LEU A 248 -5.62 10.85 -13.14
N THR A 249 -6.62 11.49 -12.49
CA THR A 249 -7.98 11.64 -13.01
C THR A 249 -8.22 12.99 -13.68
N GLY A 250 -7.19 13.85 -13.78
CA GLY A 250 -7.30 15.21 -14.32
C GLY A 250 -7.93 16.21 -13.35
N LYS A 251 -8.17 15.82 -12.09
CA LYS A 251 -8.60 16.76 -11.03
C LYS A 251 -7.45 17.73 -10.74
N LEU A 252 -7.72 19.02 -10.80
CA LEU A 252 -6.80 20.07 -10.35
C LEU A 252 -6.90 20.20 -8.83
N TRP A 253 -5.77 20.13 -8.14
CA TRP A 253 -5.72 20.36 -6.70
C TRP A 253 -5.77 21.86 -6.39
N GLU A 254 -6.66 22.27 -5.50
CA GLU A 254 -6.83 23.68 -5.11
C GLU A 254 -5.99 24.06 -3.88
N THR A 255 -5.49 23.06 -3.14
CA THR A 255 -4.71 23.21 -1.91
C THR A 255 -3.55 22.21 -1.90
N ASP A 256 -2.54 22.50 -1.09
CA ASP A 256 -1.51 21.51 -0.75
C ASP A 256 -2.04 20.53 0.30
N TRP A 257 -1.55 19.29 0.21
CA TRP A 257 -1.72 18.28 1.25
C TRP A 257 -0.38 17.61 1.51
N LEU A 258 0.10 17.72 2.75
CA LEU A 258 1.35 17.09 3.15
C LEU A 258 1.13 15.62 3.47
N ALA A 259 2.05 14.76 3.00
CA ALA A 259 1.99 13.33 3.28
C ALA A 259 2.12 13.07 4.79
N ARG A 260 1.30 12.16 5.31
CA ARG A 260 1.24 11.86 6.74
C ARG A 260 0.73 10.45 7.01
N MET A 261 0.91 10.02 8.24
CA MET A 261 0.23 8.86 8.80
C MET A 261 -0.89 9.33 9.71
N THR A 262 -2.07 8.73 9.61
CA THR A 262 -3.13 8.86 10.61
C THR A 262 -3.42 7.52 11.25
N VAL A 263 -3.68 7.54 12.56
CA VAL A 263 -4.28 6.42 13.29
C VAL A 263 -5.73 6.79 13.55
N ARG A 264 -6.64 5.90 13.21
CA ARG A 264 -8.09 6.11 13.30
C ARG A 264 -8.72 5.00 14.14
N ASP A 265 -9.86 5.28 14.74
CA ASP A 265 -10.72 4.20 15.24
C ASP A 265 -11.42 3.47 14.07
N ILE A 266 -12.06 2.35 14.37
CA ILE A 266 -12.77 1.54 13.36
C ILE A 266 -14.02 2.22 12.79
N LYS A 267 -14.35 3.44 13.26
CA LYS A 267 -15.42 4.31 12.73
C LYS A 267 -14.85 5.43 11.84
N GLY A 268 -13.51 5.46 11.66
CA GLY A 268 -12.83 6.45 10.83
C GLY A 268 -12.46 7.77 11.52
N ASN A 269 -12.71 7.93 12.83
CA ASN A 269 -12.30 9.12 13.55
C ASN A 269 -10.78 9.11 13.78
N VAL A 270 -10.11 10.23 13.48
CA VAL A 270 -8.67 10.37 13.72
C VAL A 270 -8.39 10.47 15.21
N ILE A 271 -7.51 9.61 15.72
CA ILE A 271 -7.07 9.57 17.13
C ILE A 271 -5.60 9.96 17.31
N SER A 272 -4.78 9.84 16.25
CA SER A 272 -3.40 10.32 16.25
C SER A 272 -2.95 10.66 14.83
N THR A 273 -2.01 11.58 14.70
CA THR A 273 -1.39 11.95 13.41
C THR A 273 0.10 12.15 13.59
N PHE A 274 0.91 11.67 12.64
CA PHE A 274 2.34 11.94 12.59
C PHE A 274 2.82 12.13 11.15
N GLY A 275 3.91 12.91 10.97
CA GLY A 275 4.27 13.48 9.67
C GLY A 275 3.37 14.63 9.26
N GLY A 276 3.55 15.14 8.05
CA GLY A 276 2.72 16.20 7.48
C GLY A 276 2.85 17.55 8.16
N LYS A 277 4.00 17.85 8.75
CA LYS A 277 4.26 19.08 9.49
C LYS A 277 5.46 19.82 8.93
N ASP A 278 5.28 21.10 8.65
CA ASP A 278 6.36 21.98 8.17
C ASP A 278 7.53 22.08 9.18
N GLU A 279 7.24 21.92 10.48
CA GLU A 279 8.25 21.95 11.55
C GLU A 279 9.30 20.83 11.44
N TYR A 280 9.02 19.76 10.69
CA TYR A 280 9.97 18.68 10.45
C TYR A 280 10.89 18.94 9.25
N GLY A 281 10.75 20.07 8.56
CA GLY A 281 11.50 20.40 7.36
C GLY A 281 10.85 19.85 6.09
N ASP A 282 11.70 19.49 5.11
CA ASP A 282 11.18 18.94 3.85
C ASP A 282 10.64 17.50 3.99
N ALA A 283 10.03 16.98 2.94
CA ALA A 283 9.45 15.65 2.93
C ALA A 283 10.47 14.52 3.16
N CYS A 284 11.75 14.77 2.93
CA CYS A 284 12.83 13.82 3.18
C CYS A 284 13.40 13.91 4.60
N ALA A 285 12.95 14.86 5.42
CA ALA A 285 13.39 14.97 6.80
C ALA A 285 12.86 13.81 7.65
N ALA A 286 13.60 13.46 8.67
CA ALA A 286 13.17 12.46 9.67
C ALA A 286 11.79 12.83 10.25
N ASN A 287 10.94 11.83 10.45
CA ASN A 287 9.54 11.97 10.91
C ASN A 287 8.58 12.65 9.93
N ASN A 288 9.01 12.98 8.71
CA ASN A 288 8.15 13.45 7.64
C ASN A 288 8.05 12.37 6.54
N PHE A 289 7.20 12.58 5.55
CA PHE A 289 6.97 11.61 4.49
C PHE A 289 6.98 12.28 3.12
N THR A 290 7.49 11.52 2.14
CA THR A 290 7.39 11.86 0.72
C THR A 290 6.12 11.31 0.11
N SER A 291 5.87 10.01 0.32
CA SER A 291 4.73 9.30 -0.27
C SER A 291 4.55 7.94 0.43
N PRO A 292 3.93 7.89 1.63
CA PRO A 292 3.69 6.63 2.34
C PRO A 292 2.82 5.72 1.50
N HIS A 293 3.34 4.51 1.20
CA HIS A 293 2.77 3.64 0.19
C HIS A 293 2.47 2.24 0.71
N GLY A 294 3.33 1.67 1.56
CA GLY A 294 3.10 0.39 2.19
C GLY A 294 3.25 0.51 3.70
N ILE A 295 2.27 0.01 4.47
CA ILE A 295 2.23 0.12 5.91
C ILE A 295 2.11 -1.27 6.52
N TRP A 296 2.86 -1.48 7.62
CA TRP A 296 2.70 -2.65 8.46
C TRP A 296 2.95 -2.32 9.92
N VAL A 297 2.29 -3.06 10.81
CA VAL A 297 2.52 -2.97 12.25
C VAL A 297 2.87 -4.36 12.76
N ASP A 298 4.01 -4.48 13.47
CA ASP A 298 4.47 -5.75 14.01
C ASP A 298 3.76 -6.14 15.33
N SER A 299 4.08 -7.31 15.88
CA SER A 299 3.47 -7.82 17.11
C SER A 299 3.78 -6.97 18.34
N HIS A 300 4.78 -6.08 18.26
CA HIS A 300 5.17 -5.14 19.31
C HIS A 300 4.51 -3.76 19.16
N SER A 301 3.71 -3.57 18.11
CA SER A 301 3.07 -2.31 17.70
C SER A 301 4.04 -1.27 17.15
N ASP A 302 5.22 -1.69 16.66
CA ASP A 302 6.10 -0.84 15.89
C ASP A 302 5.57 -0.71 14.47
N VAL A 303 5.64 0.49 13.90
CA VAL A 303 5.09 0.81 12.57
C VAL A 303 6.21 0.90 11.55
N TYR A 304 6.04 0.21 10.43
CA TYR A 304 6.92 0.29 9.28
C TYR A 304 6.19 1.00 8.14
N VAL A 305 6.84 2.00 7.56
CA VAL A 305 6.29 2.78 6.45
C VAL A 305 7.26 2.72 5.27
N GLY A 306 6.84 2.03 4.22
CA GLY A 306 7.51 2.03 2.93
C GLY A 306 7.03 3.21 2.09
N GLU A 307 7.95 3.85 1.35
CA GLU A 307 7.67 5.05 0.58
C GLU A 307 8.13 4.92 -0.87
N VAL A 308 7.33 5.45 -1.78
CA VAL A 308 7.68 5.57 -3.20
C VAL A 308 8.33 6.93 -3.48
N SER A 309 9.36 7.22 -2.70
CA SER A 309 10.03 8.52 -2.70
C SER A 309 10.72 8.85 -4.02
N ALA A 310 11.31 7.86 -4.71
CA ALA A 310 11.90 8.08 -6.03
C ALA A 310 10.85 8.42 -7.10
N THR A 311 9.69 7.73 -7.09
CA THR A 311 8.56 8.06 -7.97
C THR A 311 7.97 9.44 -7.66
N SER A 312 7.96 9.87 -6.40
CA SER A 312 7.46 11.21 -6.02
C SER A 312 8.31 12.35 -6.58
N TYR A 313 9.56 12.07 -6.92
CA TYR A 313 10.48 12.99 -7.59
C TYR A 313 10.60 12.69 -9.10
N GLU A 314 9.60 12.09 -9.73
CA GLU A 314 9.62 11.75 -11.15
C GLU A 314 10.01 12.97 -12.01
N GLY A 315 11.04 12.80 -12.83
CA GLY A 315 11.62 13.90 -13.63
C GLY A 315 12.68 14.75 -12.92
N THR A 316 12.90 14.55 -11.62
CA THR A 316 14.00 15.16 -10.85
C THR A 316 14.70 14.09 -10.00
N PRO A 317 16.01 14.18 -9.79
CA PRO A 317 16.71 13.25 -8.90
C PRO A 317 16.11 13.32 -7.48
N LYS A 318 15.85 12.15 -6.87
CA LYS A 318 15.54 12.08 -5.43
C LYS A 318 16.69 12.72 -4.64
N PRO A 319 16.40 13.63 -3.67
CA PRO A 319 17.45 14.24 -2.86
C PRO A 319 18.32 13.18 -2.18
N PRO A 320 19.65 13.39 -2.11
CA PRO A 320 20.54 12.51 -1.36
C PRO A 320 20.08 12.38 0.10
N GLY A 321 20.07 11.16 0.62
CA GLY A 321 19.64 10.88 2.00
C GLY A 321 18.12 10.83 2.22
N CYS A 322 17.32 11.02 1.16
CA CYS A 322 15.87 10.81 1.27
C CYS A 322 15.56 9.33 1.50
N HIS A 323 14.84 9.05 2.57
CA HIS A 323 14.45 7.69 2.94
C HIS A 323 13.39 7.10 1.99
N SER A 324 13.31 5.78 1.92
CA SER A 324 12.20 5.02 1.31
C SER A 324 11.62 3.98 2.27
N LEU A 325 12.19 3.89 3.47
CA LEU A 325 11.67 3.05 4.55
C LEU A 325 11.92 3.75 5.87
N GLN A 326 10.91 3.75 6.76
CA GLN A 326 11.05 4.25 8.12
C GLN A 326 10.42 3.25 9.10
N LYS A 327 11.08 3.02 10.24
CA LYS A 327 10.55 2.28 11.37
C LYS A 327 10.26 3.22 12.52
N PHE A 328 9.06 3.17 13.05
CA PHE A 328 8.60 3.94 14.21
C PHE A 328 8.33 3.00 15.38
N VAL A 329 9.11 3.13 16.44
CA VAL A 329 9.00 2.29 17.65
C VAL A 329 7.94 2.86 18.58
N ARG A 330 7.02 2.01 19.03
CA ARG A 330 5.94 2.41 19.96
C ARG A 330 6.52 2.85 21.30
N VAL A 331 6.18 4.08 21.74
CA VAL A 331 6.50 4.59 23.07
C VAL A 331 5.38 4.19 24.03
N ARG A 332 5.71 3.43 25.06
CA ARG A 332 4.77 2.96 26.10
C ARG A 332 4.77 3.87 27.33
#